data_a2bb2f43cfa6103b0c1d972f3dd23672
#
_entry.id   a2bb2f43cfa6103b0c1d972f3dd23672
#
_cell.length_a   1.000
_cell.length_b   1.000
_cell.length_c   1.000
_cell.angle_alpha   90.00
_cell.angle_beta   90.00
_cell.angle_gamma   90.00
#
_symmetry.space_group_name_H-M   'P 1'
#
loop_
_entity.id
_entity.type
_entity.pdbx_description
1 polymer ?
#
loop_
_entity_poly.entity_id
_entity_poly.type
_entity_poly.pdbx_seq_one_letter_code
_entity_poly.pdbx_strand_id
1 'polypeptide(L)'
;MTHVAVFGASGRQGLAQVRQLVKAGHKVRAISRRADPFYGEDFGDIEVRGADIYDEDSVVGAMEGVDVAFYTHPLRARMDRVEGVATMGRAAKRAGLKRLVWNTSSWIPDKAGDPFTYGGNTRAINALWASGAPGTVFGSVLFMDNLLTNWAFPFIVNEGRYVYPHKPDLECSWISLDDVAKFMIAAIDRPDLEGAWLNIGGPQILRPAEVAALLSDAVGREVRYDPSTPAEFGRHLANAYGDEMPDAERAVIEPSIAAFYDFNNDSPLKPFKVDMGPVLERIPIKLETMAEWAGRQDWRLSNKPRPPAG
;
A
#
# COMPACT_ATOMS: atom_id res chain seq x y z
N MET A 1 -11.51 15.57 16.32
CA MET A 1 -10.16 14.99 16.51
C MET A 1 -10.34 13.56 17.00
N THR A 2 -9.86 12.58 16.24
CA THR A 2 -10.00 11.15 16.52
C THR A 2 -8.61 10.60 16.90
N HIS A 3 -8.52 9.65 17.79
CA HIS A 3 -7.27 8.97 18.12
C HIS A 3 -7.12 7.70 17.27
N VAL A 4 -6.08 7.65 16.44
CA VAL A 4 -5.88 6.59 15.43
C VAL A 4 -4.59 5.83 15.68
N ALA A 5 -4.67 4.50 15.81
CA ALA A 5 -3.50 3.63 15.80
C ALA A 5 -3.12 3.26 14.36
N VAL A 6 -1.85 3.39 14.00
CA VAL A 6 -1.32 3.02 12.69
C VAL A 6 -0.40 1.81 12.84
N PHE A 7 -0.85 0.64 12.42
CA PHE A 7 -0.04 -0.58 12.45
C PHE A 7 0.93 -0.60 11.26
N GLY A 8 2.21 -0.90 11.55
CA GLY A 8 3.27 -0.82 10.56
C GLY A 8 3.70 0.62 10.23
N ALA A 9 3.64 1.53 11.21
CA ALA A 9 3.91 2.96 11.06
C ALA A 9 5.29 3.28 10.46
N SER A 10 6.29 2.40 10.62
CA SER A 10 7.62 2.57 10.04
C SER A 10 7.75 2.11 8.58
N GLY A 11 6.71 1.52 8.00
CA GLY A 11 6.68 1.16 6.59
C GLY A 11 6.27 2.36 5.70
N ARG A 12 6.50 2.26 4.39
CA ARG A 12 6.16 3.35 3.45
C ARG A 12 4.70 3.77 3.53
N GLN A 13 3.78 2.81 3.58
CA GLN A 13 2.35 3.08 3.71
C GLN A 13 2.02 3.68 5.08
N GLY A 14 2.58 3.12 6.16
CA GLY A 14 2.37 3.62 7.51
C GLY A 14 2.85 5.05 7.70
N LEU A 15 4.02 5.41 7.14
CA LEU A 15 4.54 6.79 7.16
C LEU A 15 3.60 7.75 6.44
N ALA A 16 3.07 7.38 5.27
CA ALA A 16 2.10 8.20 4.56
C ALA A 16 0.81 8.38 5.37
N GLN A 17 0.33 7.30 6.03
CA GLN A 17 -0.83 7.35 6.92
C GLN A 17 -0.58 8.28 8.12
N VAL A 18 0.57 8.16 8.79
CA VAL A 18 0.96 9.05 9.90
C VAL A 18 0.99 10.50 9.44
N ARG A 19 1.69 10.79 8.33
CA ARG A 19 1.80 12.14 7.76
C ARG A 19 0.43 12.76 7.48
N GLN A 20 -0.45 12.03 6.81
CA GLN A 20 -1.77 12.54 6.44
C GLN A 20 -2.70 12.68 7.66
N LEU A 21 -2.63 11.79 8.65
CA LEU A 21 -3.39 11.88 9.89
C LEU A 21 -3.00 13.12 10.70
N VAL A 22 -1.70 13.37 10.87
CA VAL A 22 -1.18 14.56 11.56
C VAL A 22 -1.63 15.84 10.83
N LYS A 23 -1.49 15.85 9.49
CA LYS A 23 -1.95 16.98 8.67
C LYS A 23 -3.46 17.23 8.80
N ALA A 24 -4.25 16.18 8.99
CA ALA A 24 -5.70 16.29 9.23
C ALA A 24 -6.08 16.62 10.68
N GLY A 25 -5.11 16.78 11.60
CA GLY A 25 -5.33 17.13 13.00
C GLY A 25 -5.82 15.97 13.87
N HIS A 26 -5.58 14.72 13.47
CA HIS A 26 -5.87 13.56 14.30
C HIS A 26 -4.73 13.29 15.29
N LYS A 27 -5.07 12.69 16.44
CA LYS A 27 -4.08 12.15 17.37
C LYS A 27 -3.61 10.79 16.84
N VAL A 28 -2.30 10.55 16.81
CA VAL A 28 -1.73 9.33 16.21
C VAL A 28 -0.99 8.52 17.27
N ARG A 29 -1.23 7.20 17.28
CA ARG A 29 -0.38 6.21 17.93
C ARG A 29 0.29 5.38 16.84
N ALA A 30 1.60 5.50 16.69
CA ALA A 30 2.41 4.73 15.77
C ALA A 30 2.77 3.37 16.36
N ILE A 31 2.28 2.28 15.73
CA ILE A 31 2.62 0.93 16.16
C ILE A 31 3.81 0.44 15.33
N SER A 32 4.96 0.33 15.99
CA SER A 32 6.22 -0.06 15.35
C SER A 32 7.14 -0.77 16.35
N ARG A 33 7.94 -1.72 15.86
CA ARG A 33 9.02 -2.37 16.61
C ARG A 33 10.32 -1.56 16.60
N ARG A 34 10.40 -0.50 15.78
CA ARG A 34 11.58 0.38 15.68
C ARG A 34 11.52 1.47 16.74
N ALA A 35 12.67 1.79 17.33
CA ALA A 35 12.79 2.90 18.27
C ALA A 35 12.59 4.26 17.58
N ASP A 36 13.13 4.41 16.35
CA ASP A 36 12.83 5.54 15.46
C ASP A 36 12.04 5.02 14.24
N PRO A 37 10.68 5.09 14.29
CA PRO A 37 9.84 4.62 13.21
C PRO A 37 9.75 5.61 12.04
N PHE A 38 10.23 6.85 12.21
CA PHE A 38 10.00 7.95 11.28
C PHE A 38 11.26 8.36 10.51
N TYR A 39 12.39 7.67 10.72
CA TYR A 39 13.65 7.93 10.02
C TYR A 39 14.13 9.39 10.11
N GLY A 40 13.93 10.01 11.30
CA GLY A 40 14.30 11.38 11.57
C GLY A 40 13.31 12.43 11.06
N GLU A 41 12.16 12.04 10.48
CA GLU A 41 11.07 12.98 10.23
C GLU A 41 10.39 13.38 11.54
N ASP A 42 10.12 14.68 11.71
CA ASP A 42 9.42 15.21 12.89
C ASP A 42 7.92 15.35 12.59
N PHE A 43 7.13 14.55 13.29
CA PHE A 43 5.66 14.61 13.24
C PHE A 43 5.04 15.22 14.50
N GLY A 44 5.86 15.84 15.36
CA GLY A 44 5.42 16.38 16.66
C GLY A 44 5.20 15.27 17.70
N ASP A 45 4.26 15.53 18.62
CA ASP A 45 3.97 14.61 19.75
C ASP A 45 3.14 13.41 19.29
N ILE A 46 3.83 12.35 18.86
CA ILE A 46 3.22 11.07 18.48
C ILE A 46 3.61 9.99 19.49
N GLU A 47 2.60 9.29 20.01
CA GLU A 47 2.82 8.11 20.83
C GLU A 47 3.39 6.97 19.96
N VAL A 48 4.58 6.46 20.30
CA VAL A 48 5.16 5.26 19.67
C VAL A 48 4.99 4.08 20.60
N ARG A 49 4.39 2.99 20.10
CA ARG A 49 4.17 1.77 20.88
C ARG A 49 4.56 0.53 20.08
N GLY A 50 5.21 -0.44 20.72
CA GLY A 50 5.46 -1.75 20.15
C GLY A 50 4.22 -2.64 20.25
N ALA A 51 4.02 -3.52 19.26
CA ALA A 51 3.09 -4.64 19.35
C ALA A 51 3.57 -5.81 18.50
N ASP A 52 3.32 -7.02 18.98
CA ASP A 52 3.43 -8.23 18.17
C ASP A 52 2.08 -8.49 17.47
N ILE A 53 2.04 -8.32 16.15
CA ILE A 53 0.82 -8.55 15.36
C ILE A 53 0.41 -10.02 15.27
N TYR A 54 1.26 -10.94 15.73
CA TYR A 54 0.97 -12.37 15.81
C TYR A 54 0.37 -12.80 17.15
N ASP A 55 0.31 -11.88 18.12
CA ASP A 55 -0.31 -12.06 19.43
C ASP A 55 -1.54 -11.15 19.55
N GLU A 56 -2.72 -11.75 19.60
CA GLU A 56 -3.99 -11.01 19.67
C GLU A 56 -4.06 -10.10 20.91
N ASP A 57 -3.57 -10.55 22.06
CA ASP A 57 -3.59 -9.75 23.29
C ASP A 57 -2.64 -8.53 23.19
N SER A 58 -1.49 -8.70 22.54
CA SER A 58 -0.59 -7.58 22.22
C SER A 58 -1.25 -6.56 21.30
N VAL A 59 -1.99 -7.03 20.30
CA VAL A 59 -2.74 -6.16 19.37
C VAL A 59 -3.86 -5.42 20.10
N VAL A 60 -4.64 -6.10 20.97
CA VAL A 60 -5.66 -5.47 21.81
C VAL A 60 -5.06 -4.37 22.66
N GLY A 61 -3.95 -4.67 23.38
CA GLY A 61 -3.26 -3.69 24.19
C GLY A 61 -2.81 -2.46 23.37
N ALA A 62 -2.34 -2.66 22.13
CA ALA A 62 -1.96 -1.56 21.25
C ALA A 62 -3.15 -0.69 20.81
N MET A 63 -4.36 -1.24 20.82
CA MET A 63 -5.61 -0.56 20.48
C MET A 63 -6.31 0.11 21.66
N GLU A 64 -5.92 -0.16 22.90
CA GLU A 64 -6.56 0.43 24.08
C GLU A 64 -6.54 1.96 24.04
N GLY A 65 -7.71 2.58 24.23
CA GLY A 65 -7.85 4.03 24.28
C GLY A 65 -7.69 4.76 22.92
N VAL A 66 -7.69 4.03 21.80
CA VAL A 66 -7.82 4.63 20.48
C VAL A 66 -9.23 4.41 19.92
N ASP A 67 -9.64 5.27 19.01
CA ASP A 67 -10.97 5.19 18.38
C ASP A 67 -10.96 4.30 17.13
N VAL A 68 -9.88 4.37 16.36
CA VAL A 68 -9.75 3.77 15.03
C VAL A 68 -8.38 3.13 14.87
N ALA A 69 -8.29 2.05 14.13
CA ALA A 69 -7.01 1.48 13.71
C ALA A 69 -6.87 1.43 12.19
N PHE A 70 -5.70 1.80 11.69
CA PHE A 70 -5.29 1.60 10.30
C PHE A 70 -4.37 0.40 10.22
N TYR A 71 -4.65 -0.47 9.28
CA TYR A 71 -3.90 -1.70 9.09
C TYR A 71 -3.53 -1.92 7.61
N THR A 72 -2.32 -2.41 7.42
CA THR A 72 -1.83 -2.98 6.17
C THR A 72 -1.09 -4.25 6.51
N HIS A 73 -1.49 -5.40 5.93
CA HIS A 73 -0.84 -6.67 6.21
C HIS A 73 0.60 -6.64 5.66
N PRO A 74 1.62 -6.94 6.48
CA PRO A 74 3.01 -6.92 6.02
C PRO A 74 3.23 -7.92 4.89
N LEU A 75 3.97 -7.53 3.85
CA LEU A 75 4.26 -8.39 2.69
C LEU A 75 5.02 -9.67 3.09
N ARG A 76 5.93 -9.56 4.06
CA ARG A 76 6.74 -10.66 4.59
C ARG A 76 6.27 -11.10 5.99
N ALA A 77 4.94 -11.12 6.20
CA ALA A 77 4.40 -11.61 7.46
C ALA A 77 4.60 -13.14 7.57
N ARG A 78 4.96 -13.61 8.78
CA ARG A 78 5.03 -15.04 9.08
C ARG A 78 3.65 -15.70 9.13
N MET A 79 2.61 -14.90 9.37
CA MET A 79 1.21 -15.33 9.42
C MET A 79 0.56 -15.13 8.06
N ASP A 80 -0.27 -16.07 7.65
CA ASP A 80 -1.12 -15.93 6.47
C ASP A 80 -1.99 -14.68 6.57
N ARG A 81 -2.26 -14.04 5.44
CA ARG A 81 -3.06 -12.82 5.39
C ARG A 81 -4.45 -13.00 6.00
N VAL A 82 -5.10 -14.13 5.75
CA VAL A 82 -6.45 -14.42 6.25
C VAL A 82 -6.43 -14.45 7.78
N GLU A 83 -5.48 -15.18 8.36
CA GLU A 83 -5.33 -15.25 9.82
C GLU A 83 -4.91 -13.90 10.42
N GLY A 84 -3.96 -13.18 9.79
CA GLY A 84 -3.55 -11.87 10.26
C GLY A 84 -4.70 -10.87 10.29
N VAL A 85 -5.53 -10.83 9.26
CA VAL A 85 -6.70 -9.95 9.19
C VAL A 85 -7.79 -10.38 10.17
N ALA A 86 -8.00 -11.70 10.36
CA ALA A 86 -8.93 -12.22 11.36
C ALA A 86 -8.50 -11.81 12.79
N THR A 87 -7.22 -11.93 13.12
CA THR A 87 -6.65 -11.51 14.41
C THR A 87 -6.85 -10.01 14.64
N MET A 88 -6.55 -9.18 13.64
CA MET A 88 -6.80 -7.74 13.72
C MET A 88 -8.28 -7.42 13.93
N GLY A 89 -9.18 -8.13 13.24
CA GLY A 89 -10.62 -7.95 13.40
C GLY A 89 -11.10 -8.33 14.81
N ARG A 90 -10.70 -9.50 15.34
CA ARG A 90 -11.05 -9.92 16.71
C ARG A 90 -10.52 -8.93 17.76
N ALA A 91 -9.26 -8.51 17.61
CA ALA A 91 -8.66 -7.52 18.49
C ALA A 91 -9.38 -6.17 18.44
N ALA A 92 -9.73 -5.68 17.25
CA ALA A 92 -10.49 -4.43 17.08
C ALA A 92 -11.85 -4.49 17.79
N LYS A 93 -12.56 -5.62 17.67
CA LYS A 93 -13.83 -5.84 18.36
C LYS A 93 -13.65 -5.89 19.88
N ARG A 94 -12.65 -6.62 20.38
CA ARG A 94 -12.34 -6.73 21.82
C ARG A 94 -11.94 -5.38 22.43
N ALA A 95 -11.16 -4.58 21.69
CA ALA A 95 -10.77 -3.23 22.09
C ALA A 95 -11.90 -2.19 21.97
N GLY A 96 -13.03 -2.54 21.38
CA GLY A 96 -14.17 -1.64 21.20
C GLY A 96 -13.92 -0.51 20.20
N LEU A 97 -13.10 -0.75 19.15
CA LEU A 97 -12.83 0.25 18.13
C LEU A 97 -14.11 0.65 17.41
N LYS A 98 -14.21 1.94 17.07
CA LYS A 98 -15.29 2.47 16.22
C LYS A 98 -15.09 2.07 14.75
N ARG A 99 -13.84 1.86 14.33
CA ARG A 99 -13.48 1.50 12.94
C ARG A 99 -12.12 0.81 12.86
N LEU A 100 -12.06 -0.28 12.09
CA LEU A 100 -10.81 -0.83 11.56
C LEU A 100 -10.77 -0.55 10.05
N VAL A 101 -9.82 0.23 9.60
CA VAL A 101 -9.62 0.51 8.17
C VAL A 101 -8.43 -0.29 7.67
N TRP A 102 -8.68 -1.17 6.72
CA TRP A 102 -7.65 -2.03 6.14
C TRP A 102 -7.39 -1.69 4.68
N ASN A 103 -6.11 -1.49 4.31
CA ASN A 103 -5.68 -1.45 2.92
C ASN A 103 -5.09 -2.80 2.52
N THR A 104 -5.66 -3.44 1.50
CA THR A 104 -5.17 -4.74 1.01
C THR A 104 -3.87 -4.64 0.22
N SER A 105 -3.45 -3.43 -0.17
CA SER A 105 -2.29 -3.15 -1.03
C SER A 105 -2.35 -3.80 -2.43
N SER A 106 -3.51 -4.26 -2.84
CA SER A 106 -3.77 -4.87 -4.14
C SER A 106 -5.26 -4.89 -4.44
N TRP A 107 -5.61 -5.11 -5.69
CA TRP A 107 -6.99 -5.19 -6.16
C TRP A 107 -7.80 -6.26 -5.42
N ILE A 108 -9.09 -6.00 -5.22
CA ILE A 108 -10.06 -6.92 -4.62
C ILE A 108 -10.97 -7.42 -5.75
N PRO A 109 -10.99 -8.74 -6.04
CA PRO A 109 -11.88 -9.30 -7.04
C PRO A 109 -13.33 -9.35 -6.56
N ASP A 110 -14.28 -9.20 -7.48
CA ASP A 110 -15.72 -9.26 -7.18
C ASP A 110 -16.19 -10.67 -6.78
N LYS A 111 -15.44 -11.70 -7.15
CA LYS A 111 -15.77 -13.09 -6.88
C LYS A 111 -14.70 -13.80 -6.07
N ALA A 112 -15.10 -14.54 -5.07
CA ALA A 112 -14.23 -15.43 -4.32
C ALA A 112 -13.70 -16.54 -5.26
N GLY A 113 -12.37 -16.73 -5.28
CA GLY A 113 -11.73 -17.76 -6.11
C GLY A 113 -11.19 -17.27 -7.45
N ASP A 114 -11.51 -16.08 -7.88
CA ASP A 114 -10.81 -15.38 -8.96
C ASP A 114 -9.58 -14.68 -8.41
N PRO A 115 -8.62 -14.58 -9.23
CA PRO A 115 -7.64 -15.60 -9.54
C PRO A 115 -6.77 -15.86 -8.32
N PHE A 116 -5.98 -16.91 -8.37
CA PHE A 116 -5.04 -17.30 -7.30
C PHE A 116 -4.27 -16.11 -6.70
N THR A 117 -3.85 -15.16 -7.51
CA THR A 117 -3.11 -13.95 -7.12
C THR A 117 -3.87 -13.04 -6.17
N TYR A 118 -5.19 -12.90 -6.33
CA TYR A 118 -6.02 -11.96 -5.56
C TYR A 118 -7.05 -12.63 -4.65
N GLY A 119 -7.31 -13.90 -4.83
CA GLY A 119 -8.32 -14.66 -4.06
C GLY A 119 -8.09 -14.64 -2.54
N GLY A 120 -6.86 -14.40 -2.10
CA GLY A 120 -6.52 -14.18 -0.70
C GLY A 120 -7.21 -12.94 -0.09
N ASN A 121 -7.42 -11.88 -0.87
CA ASN A 121 -8.08 -10.67 -0.40
C ASN A 121 -9.55 -10.94 -0.03
N THR A 122 -10.29 -11.62 -0.89
CA THR A 122 -11.70 -11.94 -0.63
C THR A 122 -11.86 -12.83 0.60
N ARG A 123 -10.99 -13.85 0.77
CA ARG A 123 -11.00 -14.70 1.97
C ARG A 123 -10.69 -13.91 3.23
N ALA A 124 -9.71 -13.01 3.17
CA ALA A 124 -9.33 -12.17 4.32
C ALA A 124 -10.44 -11.16 4.68
N ILE A 125 -11.13 -10.58 3.68
CA ILE A 125 -12.30 -9.72 3.89
C ILE A 125 -13.42 -10.51 4.59
N ASN A 126 -13.72 -11.73 4.14
CA ASN A 126 -14.71 -12.57 4.79
C ASN A 126 -14.33 -12.90 6.24
N ALA A 127 -13.05 -13.14 6.52
CA ALA A 127 -12.55 -13.36 7.88
C ALA A 127 -12.67 -12.10 8.75
N LEU A 128 -12.46 -10.91 8.18
CA LEU A 128 -12.71 -9.64 8.87
C LEU A 128 -14.18 -9.49 9.23
N TRP A 129 -15.10 -9.72 8.29
CA TRP A 129 -16.54 -9.64 8.56
C TRP A 129 -16.99 -10.67 9.59
N ALA A 130 -16.46 -11.90 9.54
CA ALA A 130 -16.75 -12.94 10.51
C ALA A 130 -16.28 -12.59 11.94
N SER A 131 -15.27 -11.74 12.11
CA SER A 131 -14.85 -11.25 13.43
C SER A 131 -15.87 -10.33 14.09
N GLY A 132 -16.79 -9.73 13.31
CA GLY A 132 -17.78 -8.75 13.76
C GLY A 132 -17.16 -7.39 14.13
N ALA A 133 -15.94 -7.08 13.65
CA ALA A 133 -15.37 -5.76 13.77
C ALA A 133 -16.02 -4.75 12.81
N PRO A 134 -16.19 -3.48 13.20
CA PRO A 134 -16.66 -2.42 12.30
C PRO A 134 -15.56 -2.07 11.29
N GLY A 135 -15.52 -2.76 10.15
CA GLY A 135 -14.44 -2.66 9.16
C GLY A 135 -14.79 -1.84 7.93
N THR A 136 -13.78 -1.22 7.32
CA THR A 136 -13.80 -0.67 5.96
C THR A 136 -12.52 -1.13 5.25
N VAL A 137 -12.63 -1.55 3.99
CA VAL A 137 -11.50 -2.11 3.24
C VAL A 137 -11.27 -1.35 1.95
N PHE A 138 -10.02 -1.00 1.68
CA PHE A 138 -9.60 -0.41 0.41
C PHE A 138 -8.65 -1.35 -0.33
N GLY A 139 -8.91 -1.56 -1.63
CA GLY A 139 -8.05 -2.28 -2.55
C GLY A 139 -7.27 -1.32 -3.42
N SER A 140 -6.10 -0.88 -2.99
CA SER A 140 -5.27 0.03 -3.78
C SER A 140 -4.46 -0.74 -4.83
N VAL A 141 -4.49 -0.27 -6.09
CA VAL A 141 -4.06 -1.13 -7.21
C VAL A 141 -2.58 -1.05 -7.56
N LEU A 142 -1.98 0.15 -7.69
CA LEU A 142 -0.58 0.31 -8.06
C LEU A 142 -0.03 1.62 -7.51
N PHE A 143 1.06 1.55 -6.74
CA PHE A 143 1.59 2.72 -6.05
C PHE A 143 2.61 3.50 -6.86
N MET A 144 2.41 4.83 -7.01
CA MET A 144 3.41 5.75 -7.56
C MET A 144 4.73 5.65 -6.78
N ASP A 145 4.65 5.48 -5.47
CA ASP A 145 5.78 5.39 -4.54
C ASP A 145 6.69 4.17 -4.80
N ASN A 146 6.24 3.19 -5.59
CA ASN A 146 7.09 2.11 -6.07
C ASN A 146 8.26 2.63 -6.92
N LEU A 147 8.08 3.75 -7.61
CA LEU A 147 9.12 4.38 -8.43
C LEU A 147 10.26 5.00 -7.61
N LEU A 148 10.07 5.15 -6.28
CA LEU A 148 11.09 5.64 -5.35
C LEU A 148 11.87 4.53 -4.63
N THR A 149 11.59 3.27 -4.95
CA THR A 149 12.25 2.13 -4.30
C THR A 149 13.66 1.89 -4.84
N ASN A 150 14.45 1.13 -4.09
CA ASN A 150 15.81 0.74 -4.49
C ASN A 150 15.87 -0.08 -5.78
N TRP A 151 14.78 -0.71 -6.18
CA TRP A 151 14.69 -1.48 -7.43
C TRP A 151 14.18 -0.68 -8.63
N ALA A 152 13.62 0.52 -8.45
CA ALA A 152 13.13 1.36 -9.56
C ALA A 152 13.90 2.67 -9.68
N PHE A 153 14.11 3.37 -8.56
CA PHE A 153 14.71 4.70 -8.51
C PHE A 153 16.10 4.79 -9.20
N PRO A 154 17.05 3.85 -8.99
CA PRO A 154 18.37 3.94 -9.62
C PRO A 154 18.31 3.90 -11.15
N PHE A 155 17.43 3.11 -11.74
CA PHE A 155 17.24 3.07 -13.19
C PHE A 155 16.73 4.40 -13.72
N ILE A 156 15.75 5.01 -13.03
CA ILE A 156 15.17 6.29 -13.43
C ILE A 156 16.23 7.39 -13.37
N VAL A 157 16.95 7.52 -12.24
CA VAL A 157 17.85 8.66 -12.02
C VAL A 157 19.24 8.49 -12.62
N ASN A 158 19.77 7.28 -12.75
CA ASN A 158 21.13 7.05 -13.28
C ASN A 158 21.11 6.74 -14.77
N GLU A 159 20.12 5.96 -15.22
CA GLU A 159 20.12 5.39 -16.56
C GLU A 159 19.06 6.00 -17.49
N GLY A 160 18.12 6.80 -16.95
CA GLY A 160 17.00 7.34 -17.73
C GLY A 160 16.07 6.23 -18.23
N ARG A 161 15.85 5.21 -17.41
CA ARG A 161 15.02 4.04 -17.74
C ARG A 161 13.91 3.83 -16.72
N TYR A 162 12.69 3.73 -17.17
CA TYR A 162 11.56 3.26 -16.38
C TYR A 162 11.37 1.77 -16.68
N VAL A 163 11.93 0.91 -15.81
CA VAL A 163 11.92 -0.55 -15.96
C VAL A 163 10.72 -1.13 -15.20
N TYR A 164 9.80 -1.75 -15.93
CA TYR A 164 8.62 -2.40 -15.35
C TYR A 164 8.10 -3.52 -16.27
N PRO A 165 7.47 -4.59 -15.71
CA PRO A 165 7.03 -5.74 -16.53
C PRO A 165 5.61 -5.55 -17.08
N HIS A 166 5.23 -4.34 -17.43
CA HIS A 166 3.93 -4.02 -18.02
C HIS A 166 3.98 -4.16 -19.54
N LYS A 167 2.92 -4.65 -20.16
CA LYS A 167 2.77 -4.53 -21.63
C LYS A 167 2.62 -3.06 -22.01
N PRO A 168 3.11 -2.63 -23.20
CA PRO A 168 3.09 -1.23 -23.61
C PRO A 168 1.70 -0.58 -23.63
N ASP A 169 0.65 -1.37 -23.82
CA ASP A 169 -0.75 -0.95 -23.88
C ASP A 169 -1.50 -1.14 -22.57
N LEU A 170 -0.83 -1.64 -21.51
CA LEU A 170 -1.45 -1.84 -20.22
C LEU A 170 -1.86 -0.51 -19.58
N GLU A 171 -3.13 -0.39 -19.26
CA GLU A 171 -3.73 0.78 -18.61
C GLU A 171 -3.71 0.61 -17.09
N CYS A 172 -3.10 1.57 -16.36
CA CYS A 172 -2.94 1.51 -14.92
C CYS A 172 -3.43 2.79 -14.24
N SER A 173 -4.18 2.64 -13.14
CA SER A 173 -4.62 3.72 -12.26
C SER A 173 -3.62 3.87 -11.11
N TRP A 174 -2.47 4.53 -11.36
CA TRP A 174 -1.45 4.76 -10.35
C TRP A 174 -1.96 5.67 -9.24
N ILE A 175 -1.77 5.29 -7.98
CA ILE A 175 -2.18 6.05 -6.80
C ILE A 175 -0.99 6.32 -5.88
N SER A 176 -0.89 7.52 -5.30
CA SER A 176 0.12 7.79 -4.28
C SER A 176 -0.27 7.19 -2.92
N LEU A 177 0.71 6.89 -2.09
CA LEU A 177 0.45 6.43 -0.72
C LEU A 177 -0.23 7.51 0.13
N ASP A 178 0.01 8.79 -0.16
CA ASP A 178 -0.68 9.90 0.49
C ASP A 178 -2.19 9.89 0.16
N ASP A 179 -2.56 9.60 -1.09
CA ASP A 179 -3.98 9.50 -1.48
C ASP A 179 -4.65 8.24 -0.92
N VAL A 180 -3.94 7.12 -0.84
CA VAL A 180 -4.44 5.94 -0.11
C VAL A 180 -4.76 6.33 1.35
N ALA A 181 -3.86 7.05 2.01
CA ALA A 181 -4.09 7.52 3.38
C ALA A 181 -5.29 8.46 3.48
N LYS A 182 -5.53 9.37 2.50
CA LYS A 182 -6.71 10.23 2.46
C LYS A 182 -8.01 9.41 2.38
N PHE A 183 -8.06 8.33 1.58
CA PHE A 183 -9.21 7.42 1.55
C PHE A 183 -9.44 6.76 2.91
N MET A 184 -8.37 6.28 3.55
CA MET A 184 -8.47 5.67 4.88
C MET A 184 -8.96 6.66 5.93
N ILE A 185 -8.48 7.91 5.89
CA ILE A 185 -8.94 9.00 6.78
C ILE A 185 -10.41 9.33 6.53
N ALA A 186 -10.83 9.40 5.27
CA ALA A 186 -12.22 9.66 4.92
C ALA A 186 -13.19 8.61 5.47
N ALA A 187 -12.74 7.39 5.76
CA ALA A 187 -13.56 6.32 6.34
C ALA A 187 -13.73 6.43 7.87
N ILE A 188 -12.99 7.29 8.57
CA ILE A 188 -12.99 7.38 10.04
C ILE A 188 -14.40 7.64 10.59
N ASP A 189 -15.06 8.68 10.08
CA ASP A 189 -16.36 9.16 10.57
C ASP A 189 -17.51 8.92 9.56
N ARG A 190 -17.40 7.83 8.76
CA ARG A 190 -18.38 7.48 7.71
C ARG A 190 -19.06 6.14 8.03
N PRO A 191 -20.20 6.16 8.74
CA PRO A 191 -20.94 4.92 9.08
C PRO A 191 -21.43 4.17 7.85
N ASP A 192 -21.70 4.86 6.75
CA ASP A 192 -22.11 4.25 5.47
C ASP A 192 -20.98 3.43 4.78
N LEU A 193 -19.73 3.58 5.24
CA LEU A 193 -18.60 2.76 4.79
C LEU A 193 -18.33 1.54 5.69
N GLU A 194 -19.11 1.32 6.74
CA GLU A 194 -19.01 0.10 7.52
C GLU A 194 -19.45 -1.11 6.71
N GLY A 195 -18.64 -2.16 6.73
CA GLY A 195 -18.86 -3.36 5.91
C GLY A 195 -18.55 -3.16 4.42
N ALA A 196 -18.11 -1.96 4.01
CA ALA A 196 -17.77 -1.70 2.62
C ALA A 196 -16.34 -2.13 2.28
N TRP A 197 -16.16 -2.56 1.03
CA TRP A 197 -14.86 -2.62 0.38
C TRP A 197 -14.91 -1.89 -0.97
N LEU A 198 -13.83 -1.22 -1.33
CA LEU A 198 -13.73 -0.39 -2.53
C LEU A 198 -12.33 -0.54 -3.14
N ASN A 199 -12.28 -0.82 -4.44
CA ASN A 199 -11.03 -0.66 -5.17
C ASN A 199 -10.77 0.82 -5.43
N ILE A 200 -9.53 1.27 -5.19
CA ILE A 200 -9.11 2.65 -5.36
C ILE A 200 -7.86 2.74 -6.23
N GLY A 201 -7.81 3.75 -7.07
CA GLY A 201 -6.69 4.13 -7.93
C GLY A 201 -6.48 5.63 -7.90
N GLY A 202 -5.52 6.12 -8.68
CA GLY A 202 -5.32 7.54 -8.88
C GLY A 202 -6.32 8.14 -9.88
N PRO A 203 -6.26 9.46 -10.10
CA PRO A 203 -7.21 10.18 -10.94
C PRO A 203 -7.01 9.95 -12.44
N GLN A 204 -5.90 9.32 -12.82
CA GLN A 204 -5.51 9.12 -14.22
C GLN A 204 -5.33 7.63 -14.52
N ILE A 205 -5.72 7.24 -15.73
CA ILE A 205 -5.39 5.94 -16.31
C ILE A 205 -4.24 6.18 -17.28
N LEU A 206 -3.06 5.62 -16.97
CA LEU A 206 -1.82 5.86 -17.72
C LEU A 206 -1.26 4.56 -18.28
N ARG A 207 -0.72 4.66 -19.51
CA ARG A 207 0.12 3.62 -20.11
C ARG A 207 1.58 3.84 -19.76
N PRO A 208 2.44 2.82 -19.87
CA PRO A 208 3.85 2.94 -19.48
C PRO A 208 4.61 4.07 -20.17
N ALA A 209 4.36 4.33 -21.44
CA ALA A 209 4.99 5.43 -22.17
C ALA A 209 4.58 6.81 -21.64
N GLU A 210 3.33 6.97 -21.17
CA GLU A 210 2.85 8.21 -20.57
C GLU A 210 3.47 8.43 -19.19
N VAL A 211 3.65 7.36 -18.39
CA VAL A 211 4.39 7.43 -17.12
C VAL A 211 5.84 7.84 -17.36
N ALA A 212 6.51 7.27 -18.37
CA ALA A 212 7.90 7.62 -18.72
C ALA A 212 8.04 9.11 -19.12
N ALA A 213 7.09 9.65 -19.88
CA ALA A 213 7.06 11.06 -20.26
C ALA A 213 6.93 11.98 -19.03
N LEU A 214 6.00 11.67 -18.12
CA LEU A 214 5.80 12.44 -16.88
C LEU A 214 7.02 12.35 -15.94
N LEU A 215 7.70 11.21 -15.90
CA LEU A 215 8.95 11.07 -15.16
C LEU A 215 10.09 11.90 -15.81
N SER A 216 10.13 11.96 -17.16
CA SER A 216 11.11 12.78 -17.87
C SER A 216 11.03 14.26 -17.48
N ASP A 217 9.81 14.78 -17.42
CA ASP A 217 9.56 16.17 -17.01
C ASP A 217 10.00 16.42 -15.55
N ALA A 218 9.68 15.49 -14.65
CA ALA A 218 10.01 15.62 -13.23
C ALA A 218 11.51 15.46 -12.94
N VAL A 219 12.19 14.56 -13.64
CA VAL A 219 13.63 14.30 -13.47
C VAL A 219 14.48 15.35 -14.21
N GLY A 220 13.91 16.05 -15.20
CA GLY A 220 14.60 17.04 -16.02
C GLY A 220 15.53 16.45 -17.10
N ARG A 221 15.30 15.20 -17.48
CA ARG A 221 15.99 14.51 -18.58
C ARG A 221 15.12 13.40 -19.15
N GLU A 222 15.46 12.91 -20.33
CA GLU A 222 14.76 11.79 -20.94
C GLU A 222 14.78 10.54 -20.05
N VAL A 223 13.58 10.03 -19.75
CA VAL A 223 13.32 8.72 -19.15
C VAL A 223 12.50 7.91 -20.13
N ARG A 224 13.03 6.77 -20.58
CA ARG A 224 12.36 5.91 -21.54
C ARG A 224 11.74 4.71 -20.84
N TYR A 225 10.56 4.30 -21.30
CA TYR A 225 9.99 3.04 -20.87
C TYR A 225 10.82 1.88 -21.44
N ASP A 226 11.24 0.99 -20.56
CA ASP A 226 12.04 -0.18 -20.88
C ASP A 226 11.36 -1.42 -20.29
N PRO A 227 10.55 -2.14 -21.08
CA PRO A 227 9.79 -3.27 -20.59
C PRO A 227 10.71 -4.44 -20.26
N SER A 228 10.60 -4.96 -19.04
CA SER A 228 11.16 -6.27 -18.68
C SER A 228 10.11 -7.36 -18.83
N THR A 229 10.54 -8.61 -18.94
CA THR A 229 9.61 -9.72 -18.77
C THR A 229 9.22 -9.88 -17.30
N PRO A 230 8.02 -10.41 -16.98
CA PRO A 230 7.62 -10.71 -15.61
C PRO A 230 8.63 -11.57 -14.84
N ALA A 231 9.25 -12.54 -15.51
CA ALA A 231 10.27 -13.40 -14.89
C ALA A 231 11.58 -12.63 -14.57
N GLU A 232 12.05 -11.76 -15.48
CA GLU A 232 13.21 -10.90 -15.23
C GLU A 232 12.94 -9.94 -14.08
N PHE A 233 11.75 -9.36 -14.05
CA PHE A 233 11.34 -8.45 -12.98
C PHE A 233 11.24 -9.16 -11.63
N GLY A 234 10.71 -10.39 -11.59
CA GLY A 234 10.67 -11.22 -10.39
C GLY A 234 12.06 -11.45 -9.80
N ARG A 235 13.03 -11.83 -10.65
CA ARG A 235 14.44 -11.98 -10.25
C ARG A 235 15.04 -10.66 -9.77
N HIS A 236 14.77 -9.56 -10.49
CA HIS A 236 15.24 -8.24 -10.13
C HIS A 236 14.74 -7.80 -8.76
N LEU A 237 13.44 -7.94 -8.49
CA LEU A 237 12.87 -7.65 -7.18
C LEU A 237 13.48 -8.53 -6.08
N ALA A 238 13.57 -9.84 -6.29
CA ALA A 238 14.16 -10.76 -5.32
C ALA A 238 15.60 -10.36 -4.97
N ASN A 239 16.38 -9.94 -5.97
CA ASN A 239 17.76 -9.46 -5.77
C ASN A 239 17.82 -8.12 -5.02
N ALA A 240 16.84 -7.23 -5.22
CA ALA A 240 16.79 -5.93 -4.56
C ALA A 240 16.54 -6.02 -3.04
N TYR A 241 16.01 -7.16 -2.56
CA TYR A 241 15.93 -7.47 -1.13
C TYR A 241 17.28 -7.90 -0.53
N GLY A 242 18.31 -8.13 -1.37
CA GLY A 242 19.67 -8.40 -0.96
C GLY A 242 19.86 -9.76 -0.27
N ASP A 243 21.00 -9.86 0.44
CA ASP A 243 21.40 -11.09 1.15
C ASP A 243 20.52 -11.39 2.38
N GLU A 244 19.66 -10.45 2.78
CA GLU A 244 18.72 -10.64 3.88
C GLU A 244 17.55 -11.58 3.55
N MET A 245 17.37 -11.93 2.26
CA MET A 245 16.33 -12.85 1.83
C MET A 245 16.89 -14.28 1.75
N PRO A 246 16.39 -15.23 2.56
CA PRO A 246 16.77 -16.65 2.46
C PRO A 246 16.45 -17.23 1.06
N ASP A 247 17.29 -18.14 0.57
CA ASP A 247 17.10 -18.77 -0.74
C ASP A 247 15.74 -19.46 -0.89
N ALA A 248 15.24 -20.09 0.17
CA ALA A 248 13.91 -20.71 0.18
C ALA A 248 12.78 -19.68 -0.02
N GLU A 249 12.91 -18.47 0.55
CA GLU A 249 11.95 -17.39 0.36
C GLU A 249 12.06 -16.80 -1.06
N ARG A 250 13.28 -16.61 -1.56
CA ARG A 250 13.58 -16.16 -2.92
C ARG A 250 12.95 -17.07 -3.97
N ALA A 251 13.09 -18.39 -3.80
CA ALA A 251 12.53 -19.41 -4.69
C ALA A 251 10.98 -19.34 -4.80
N VAL A 252 10.31 -18.78 -3.82
CA VAL A 252 8.85 -18.58 -3.83
C VAL A 252 8.47 -17.21 -4.38
N ILE A 253 9.19 -16.16 -3.98
CA ILE A 253 8.86 -14.78 -4.33
C ILE A 253 9.05 -14.53 -5.83
N GLU A 254 10.15 -14.96 -6.41
CA GLU A 254 10.45 -14.73 -7.83
C GLU A 254 9.34 -15.23 -8.76
N PRO A 255 8.92 -16.50 -8.73
CA PRO A 255 7.83 -16.98 -9.57
C PRO A 255 6.47 -16.39 -9.21
N SER A 256 6.24 -16.02 -7.95
CA SER A 256 4.99 -15.39 -7.52
C SER A 256 4.83 -13.98 -8.11
N ILE A 257 5.91 -13.21 -8.16
CA ILE A 257 5.93 -11.88 -8.80
C ILE A 257 5.73 -12.03 -10.31
N ALA A 258 6.40 -12.99 -10.94
CA ALA A 258 6.23 -13.26 -12.36
C ALA A 258 4.76 -13.58 -12.69
N ALA A 259 4.16 -14.53 -11.97
CA ALA A 259 2.77 -14.92 -12.15
C ALA A 259 1.78 -13.75 -11.89
N PHE A 260 2.11 -12.89 -10.91
CA PHE A 260 1.31 -11.69 -10.63
C PHE A 260 1.27 -10.76 -11.84
N TYR A 261 2.41 -10.44 -12.44
CA TYR A 261 2.44 -9.53 -13.60
C TYR A 261 1.95 -10.19 -14.89
N ASP A 262 2.19 -11.48 -15.11
CA ASP A 262 1.60 -12.23 -16.22
C ASP A 262 0.07 -12.13 -16.19
N PHE A 263 -0.52 -12.37 -15.00
CA PHE A 263 -1.95 -12.23 -14.82
C PHE A 263 -2.45 -10.81 -15.10
N ASN A 264 -1.78 -9.79 -14.53
CA ASN A 264 -2.22 -8.39 -14.67
C ASN A 264 -2.10 -7.88 -16.10
N ASN A 265 -1.08 -8.34 -16.84
CA ASN A 265 -0.88 -7.98 -18.23
C ASN A 265 -1.97 -8.53 -19.17
N ASP A 266 -2.52 -9.70 -18.87
CA ASP A 266 -3.38 -10.45 -19.78
C ASP A 266 -4.82 -10.61 -19.30
N SER A 267 -5.12 -10.23 -18.06
CA SER A 267 -6.44 -10.39 -17.48
C SER A 267 -7.49 -9.51 -18.15
N PRO A 268 -8.61 -10.09 -18.64
CA PRO A 268 -9.75 -9.30 -19.10
C PRO A 268 -10.41 -8.49 -17.97
N LEU A 269 -10.13 -8.82 -16.71
CA LEU A 269 -10.64 -8.11 -15.52
C LEU A 269 -9.93 -6.78 -15.27
N LYS A 270 -8.78 -6.54 -15.94
CA LYS A 270 -7.97 -5.31 -15.84
C LYS A 270 -7.75 -4.83 -14.40
N PRO A 271 -7.11 -5.64 -13.52
CA PRO A 271 -7.02 -5.34 -12.08
C PRO A 271 -6.32 -4.01 -11.75
N PHE A 272 -5.45 -3.51 -12.64
CA PHE A 272 -4.77 -2.23 -12.45
C PHE A 272 -5.59 -1.01 -12.92
N LYS A 273 -6.75 -1.22 -13.53
CA LYS A 273 -7.62 -0.15 -14.02
C LYS A 273 -8.85 -0.03 -13.13
N VAL A 274 -8.96 1.06 -12.41
CA VAL A 274 -10.10 1.36 -11.53
C VAL A 274 -10.90 2.52 -12.10
N ASP A 275 -12.21 2.35 -12.24
CA ASP A 275 -13.10 3.47 -12.48
C ASP A 275 -13.29 4.26 -11.17
N MET A 276 -12.65 5.42 -11.10
CA MET A 276 -12.70 6.28 -9.93
C MET A 276 -13.95 7.16 -9.85
N GLY A 277 -14.78 7.23 -10.89
CA GLY A 277 -16.00 8.05 -10.91
C GLY A 277 -16.92 7.71 -9.73
N PRO A 278 -17.44 6.48 -9.62
CA PRO A 278 -18.33 6.09 -8.51
C PRO A 278 -17.66 6.18 -7.13
N VAL A 279 -16.36 5.93 -7.06
CA VAL A 279 -15.60 6.01 -5.80
C VAL A 279 -15.52 7.46 -5.32
N LEU A 280 -15.18 8.40 -6.20
CA LEU A 280 -15.06 9.83 -5.87
C LEU A 280 -16.42 10.50 -5.67
N GLU A 281 -17.49 10.00 -6.29
CA GLU A 281 -18.84 10.43 -5.98
C GLU A 281 -19.22 10.06 -4.54
N ARG A 282 -18.86 8.85 -4.09
CA ARG A 282 -19.11 8.40 -2.72
C ARG A 282 -18.16 8.99 -1.69
N ILE A 283 -16.88 9.16 -2.04
CA ILE A 283 -15.83 9.70 -1.18
C ILE A 283 -15.14 10.87 -1.91
N PRO A 284 -15.70 12.10 -1.84
CA PRO A 284 -15.22 13.25 -2.60
C PRO A 284 -13.93 13.82 -2.00
N ILE A 285 -12.78 13.26 -2.41
CA ILE A 285 -11.44 13.75 -2.03
C ILE A 285 -10.67 14.17 -3.28
N LYS A 286 -9.77 15.14 -3.11
CA LYS A 286 -8.86 15.54 -4.18
C LYS A 286 -7.67 14.59 -4.21
N LEU A 287 -7.47 13.93 -5.36
CA LEU A 287 -6.32 13.09 -5.65
C LEU A 287 -5.25 13.87 -6.41
N GLU A 288 -3.99 13.51 -6.19
CA GLU A 288 -2.87 14.06 -6.97
C GLU A 288 -2.67 13.28 -8.27
N THR A 289 -2.33 13.99 -9.34
CA THR A 289 -1.91 13.41 -10.60
C THR A 289 -0.49 12.84 -10.51
N MET A 290 -0.10 11.99 -11.47
CA MET A 290 1.29 11.51 -11.56
C MET A 290 2.28 12.67 -11.71
N ALA A 291 1.93 13.73 -12.44
CA ALA A 291 2.78 14.92 -12.59
C ALA A 291 2.94 15.67 -11.26
N GLU A 292 1.86 15.89 -10.51
CA GLU A 292 1.92 16.55 -9.19
C GLU A 292 2.74 15.70 -8.21
N TRP A 293 2.51 14.38 -8.19
CA TRP A 293 3.28 13.47 -7.34
C TRP A 293 4.76 13.46 -7.72
N ALA A 294 5.10 13.31 -9.00
CA ALA A 294 6.49 13.24 -9.46
C ALA A 294 7.22 14.57 -9.25
N GLY A 295 6.55 15.70 -9.49
CA GLY A 295 7.11 17.04 -9.34
C GLY A 295 7.49 17.41 -7.89
N ARG A 296 6.90 16.76 -6.89
CA ARG A 296 7.25 16.99 -5.46
C ARG A 296 8.33 16.04 -4.92
N GLN A 297 8.80 15.07 -5.73
CA GLN A 297 9.83 14.13 -5.29
C GLN A 297 11.25 14.71 -5.47
N ASP A 298 12.15 14.30 -4.61
CA ASP A 298 13.58 14.56 -4.81
C ASP A 298 14.20 13.44 -5.66
N TRP A 299 14.38 13.71 -6.95
CA TRP A 299 14.97 12.78 -7.92
C TRP A 299 16.50 12.79 -7.90
N ARG A 300 17.12 13.38 -6.90
CA ARG A 300 18.58 13.29 -6.73
C ARG A 300 18.94 12.06 -5.91
N LEU A 301 20.07 11.47 -6.21
CA LEU A 301 20.65 10.45 -5.34
C LEU A 301 20.96 11.09 -3.98
N SER A 302 20.13 10.81 -2.98
CA SER A 302 20.37 11.24 -1.61
C SER A 302 20.72 10.03 -0.74
N ASN A 303 21.70 10.20 0.16
CA ASN A 303 22.03 9.21 1.20
C ASN A 303 21.00 9.20 2.35
N LYS A 304 19.84 9.85 2.17
CA LYS A 304 18.80 9.83 3.22
C LYS A 304 18.27 8.42 3.38
N PRO A 305 18.14 7.95 4.62
CA PRO A 305 17.49 6.67 4.89
C PRO A 305 16.07 6.67 4.28
N ARG A 306 15.75 5.63 3.54
CA ARG A 306 14.40 5.43 3.00
C ARG A 306 13.77 4.23 3.71
N PRO A 307 12.45 4.25 3.96
CA PRO A 307 11.77 3.08 4.48
C PRO A 307 12.02 1.89 3.55
N PRO A 308 12.20 0.69 4.09
CA PRO A 308 12.40 -0.50 3.27
C PRO A 308 11.22 -0.68 2.32
N ALA A 309 11.49 -1.29 1.18
CA ALA A 309 10.46 -1.79 0.27
C ALA A 309 9.74 -2.95 0.99
N GLY A 310 8.86 -2.60 1.91
CA GLY A 310 8.23 -3.53 2.82
C GLY A 310 6.92 -4.07 2.32
#